data_c48a644d64826fefa9ee786018b6f0ce
#
_entry.id   c48a644d64826fefa9ee786018b6f0ce
#
_cell.length_a   1.000
_cell.length_b   1.000
_cell.length_c   1.000
_cell.angle_alpha   90.00
_cell.angle_beta   90.00
_cell.angle_gamma   90.00
#
_symmetry.space_group_name_H-M   'P 1'
#
loop_
_entity.id
_entity.type
_entity.pdbx_description
1 polymer ?
#
loop_
_entity_poly.entity_id
_entity_poly.type
_entity_poly.pdbx_seq_one_letter_code
_entity_poly.pdbx_strand_id
1 'polypeptide(L)'
;MPLLTMPREMGSLGKDVAAVVAARLGRSVVHHEITDQFANKIRLRKSHVMRFLDGTAGILEKLSTDQTSMSIFTADEVFRIVAEADVAVIRGWGVTHLLNPVPHVIRVRVCAPFDLRVRHMMERLHTKDQAFVEKEICLSDEVVDRHYPAPLRHRLERR
;
A
#
# COMPACT_ATOMS: atom_id res chain seq x y z
N MET A 1 -13.48 -3.40 -16.95
CA MET A 1 -12.18 -4.11 -16.95
C MET A 1 -11.80 -4.49 -15.53
N PRO A 2 -11.06 -5.57 -15.29
CA PRO A 2 -10.67 -5.95 -13.95
C PRO A 2 -9.67 -4.92 -13.40
N LEU A 3 -9.96 -4.40 -12.22
CA LEU A 3 -9.10 -3.54 -11.43
C LEU A 3 -8.49 -4.39 -10.31
N LEU A 4 -7.16 -4.33 -10.17
CA LEU A 4 -6.46 -5.04 -9.09
C LEU A 4 -6.00 -4.05 -8.02
N THR A 5 -6.30 -4.32 -6.75
CA THR A 5 -5.58 -3.71 -5.64
C THR A 5 -4.55 -4.69 -5.10
N MET A 6 -3.33 -4.22 -4.89
CA MET A 6 -2.20 -5.08 -4.54
C MET A 6 -1.44 -4.54 -3.31
N PRO A 7 -2.00 -4.70 -2.10
CA PRO A 7 -1.25 -4.49 -0.87
C PRO A 7 -0.14 -5.53 -0.73
N ARG A 8 0.93 -5.18 -0.03
CA ARG A 8 2.12 -6.01 0.10
C ARG A 8 2.72 -5.93 1.49
N GLU A 9 3.39 -6.98 1.91
CA GLU A 9 4.30 -6.95 3.04
C GLU A 9 5.66 -6.32 2.66
N MET A 10 6.32 -5.66 3.61
CA MET A 10 7.66 -5.14 3.40
C MET A 10 8.63 -6.28 3.08
N GLY A 11 9.43 -6.14 2.03
CA GLY A 11 10.37 -7.17 1.58
C GLY A 11 9.79 -8.31 0.73
N SER A 12 8.47 -8.34 0.49
CA SER A 12 7.81 -9.41 -0.31
C SER A 12 7.98 -9.30 -1.82
N LEU A 13 8.75 -8.35 -2.32
CA LEU A 13 8.88 -8.01 -3.76
C LEU A 13 7.56 -7.60 -4.43
N GLY A 14 6.57 -7.20 -3.66
CA GLY A 14 5.25 -6.84 -4.20
C GLY A 14 5.27 -5.67 -5.19
N LYS A 15 6.31 -4.81 -5.16
CA LYS A 15 6.52 -3.77 -6.17
C LYS A 15 6.82 -4.41 -7.53
N ASP A 16 7.70 -5.38 -7.54
CA ASP A 16 8.16 -6.04 -8.76
C ASP A 16 7.06 -6.93 -9.34
N VAL A 17 6.35 -7.66 -8.47
CA VAL A 17 5.17 -8.44 -8.84
C VAL A 17 4.10 -7.55 -9.49
N ALA A 18 3.79 -6.39 -8.91
CA ALA A 18 2.80 -5.46 -9.47
C ALA A 18 3.22 -4.96 -10.85
N ALA A 19 4.50 -4.64 -11.04
CA ALA A 19 5.02 -4.20 -12.34
C ALA A 19 4.90 -5.29 -13.41
N VAL A 20 5.26 -6.53 -13.08
CA VAL A 20 5.14 -7.67 -14.00
C VAL A 20 3.68 -7.95 -14.36
N VAL A 21 2.78 -7.93 -13.37
CA VAL A 21 1.33 -8.13 -13.60
C VAL A 21 0.77 -7.05 -14.51
N ALA A 22 1.07 -5.78 -14.23
CA ALA A 22 0.60 -4.67 -15.05
C ALA A 22 1.14 -4.77 -16.49
N ALA A 23 2.42 -5.07 -16.66
CA ALA A 23 3.01 -5.26 -17.98
C ALA A 23 2.33 -6.38 -18.79
N ARG A 24 2.04 -7.53 -18.14
CA ARG A 24 1.32 -8.64 -18.77
C ARG A 24 -0.12 -8.29 -19.17
N LEU A 25 -0.74 -7.36 -18.45
CA LEU A 25 -2.07 -6.87 -18.77
C LEU A 25 -2.06 -5.71 -19.77
N GLY A 26 -0.88 -5.25 -20.21
CA GLY A 26 -0.72 -4.08 -21.07
C GLY A 26 -1.19 -2.80 -20.39
N ARG A 27 -0.99 -2.68 -19.06
CA ARG A 27 -1.51 -1.62 -18.20
C ARG A 27 -0.43 -0.99 -17.33
N SER A 28 -0.79 0.10 -16.64
CA SER A 28 0.08 0.79 -15.70
C SER A 28 -0.15 0.37 -14.25
N VAL A 29 0.86 0.62 -13.41
CA VAL A 29 0.76 0.53 -11.96
C VAL A 29 0.62 1.94 -11.41
N VAL A 30 -0.44 2.20 -10.65
CA VAL A 30 -0.63 3.48 -9.95
C VAL A 30 -0.25 3.34 -8.48
N HIS A 31 0.60 4.22 -8.02
CA HIS A 31 0.96 4.31 -6.61
C HIS A 31 1.36 5.74 -6.20
N HIS A 32 2.33 6.31 -6.87
CA HIS A 32 2.84 7.64 -6.53
C HIS A 32 1.94 8.77 -7.05
N GLU A 33 1.28 8.54 -8.18
CA GLU A 33 0.41 9.51 -8.81
C GLU A 33 -0.72 9.94 -7.88
N ILE A 34 -1.34 8.98 -7.18
CA ILE A 34 -2.37 9.27 -6.17
C ILE A 34 -1.81 10.17 -5.08
N THR A 35 -0.62 9.86 -4.58
CA THR A 35 0.02 10.63 -3.52
C THR A 35 0.38 12.04 -3.97
N ASP A 36 0.89 12.18 -5.19
CA ASP A 36 1.32 13.47 -5.74
C ASP A 36 0.14 14.40 -6.03
N GLN A 37 -0.89 13.87 -6.68
CA GLN A 37 -2.09 14.63 -6.97
C GLN A 37 -2.82 15.03 -5.70
N PHE A 38 -2.89 14.13 -4.71
CA PHE A 38 -3.51 14.41 -3.44
C PHE A 38 -2.73 15.47 -2.64
N ALA A 39 -1.40 15.35 -2.54
CA ALA A 39 -0.56 16.34 -1.87
C ALA A 39 -0.71 17.73 -2.48
N ASN A 40 -0.76 17.82 -3.81
CA ASN A 40 -0.97 19.08 -4.53
C ASN A 40 -2.36 19.68 -4.27
N LYS A 41 -3.41 18.85 -4.29
CA LYS A 41 -4.81 19.29 -4.10
C LYS A 41 -5.07 19.86 -2.71
N ILE A 42 -4.49 19.24 -1.66
CA ILE A 42 -4.68 19.68 -0.26
C ILE A 42 -3.55 20.59 0.26
N ARG A 43 -2.59 20.96 -0.59
CA ARG A 43 -1.41 21.77 -0.25
C ARG A 43 -0.58 21.23 0.94
N LEU A 44 -0.57 19.93 1.14
CA LEU A 44 0.25 19.25 2.14
C LEU A 44 1.54 18.72 1.52
N ARG A 45 2.56 18.54 2.37
CA ARG A 45 3.79 17.88 1.94
C ARG A 45 3.50 16.42 1.59
N LYS A 46 4.05 15.94 0.47
CA LYS A 46 3.94 14.55 0.01
C LYS A 46 4.25 13.52 1.11
N SER A 47 5.25 13.79 1.95
CA SER A 47 5.61 12.92 3.09
C SER A 47 4.49 12.77 4.12
N HIS A 48 3.67 13.81 4.35
CA HIS A 48 2.52 13.75 5.25
C HIS A 48 1.40 12.89 4.65
N VAL A 49 1.14 13.07 3.36
CA VAL A 49 0.14 12.27 2.63
C VAL A 49 0.55 10.80 2.62
N MET A 50 1.81 10.49 2.35
CA MET A 50 2.30 9.11 2.36
C MET A 50 2.13 8.45 3.73
N ARG A 51 2.54 9.15 4.81
CA ARG A 51 2.37 8.63 6.18
C ARG A 51 0.90 8.42 6.55
N PHE A 52 0.01 9.28 6.08
CA PHE A 52 -1.42 9.12 6.27
C PHE A 52 -1.96 7.88 5.54
N LEU A 53 -1.64 7.72 4.25
CA LEU A 53 -2.08 6.59 3.44
C LEU A 53 -1.48 5.25 3.90
N ASP A 54 -0.26 5.28 4.44
CA ASP A 54 0.42 4.11 5.01
C ASP A 54 0.01 3.84 6.48
N GLY A 55 -0.84 4.69 7.07
CA GLY A 55 -1.30 4.55 8.46
C GLY A 55 -0.26 4.92 9.52
N THR A 56 0.88 5.48 9.14
CA THR A 56 2.01 5.81 10.03
C THR A 56 1.98 7.26 10.55
N ALA A 57 0.92 8.03 10.25
CA ALA A 57 0.77 9.41 10.72
C ALA A 57 0.75 9.49 12.24
N GLY A 58 1.57 10.38 12.82
CA GLY A 58 1.65 10.61 14.25
C GLY A 58 0.37 11.19 14.86
N ILE A 59 0.23 11.11 16.19
CA ILE A 59 -0.96 11.59 16.93
C ILE A 59 -1.22 13.08 16.67
N LEU A 60 -0.17 13.90 16.63
CA LEU A 60 -0.27 15.35 16.35
C LEU A 60 -0.71 15.64 14.91
N GLU A 61 -0.27 14.85 13.95
CA GLU A 61 -0.70 14.97 12.56
C GLU A 61 -2.18 14.55 12.39
N LYS A 62 -2.62 13.55 13.16
CA LYS A 62 -4.03 13.12 13.19
C LYS A 62 -4.97 14.15 13.81
N LEU A 63 -4.49 14.92 14.77
CA LEU A 63 -5.28 15.97 15.43
C LEU A 63 -5.32 17.28 14.64
N SER A 64 -4.28 17.60 13.87
CA SER A 64 -4.19 18.84 13.10
C SER A 64 -4.86 18.78 11.72
N THR A 65 -5.19 17.60 11.25
CA THR A 65 -5.80 17.39 9.94
C THR A 65 -7.18 16.77 10.14
N ASP A 66 -8.20 17.39 9.54
CA ASP A 66 -9.54 16.81 9.51
C ASP A 66 -9.51 15.48 8.74
N GLN A 67 -9.49 14.38 9.51
CA GLN A 67 -9.41 13.01 8.98
C GLN A 67 -10.59 12.69 8.06
N THR A 68 -11.76 13.27 8.34
CA THR A 68 -12.95 13.03 7.54
C THR A 68 -12.79 13.66 6.16
N SER A 69 -12.38 14.91 6.10
CA SER A 69 -12.09 15.59 4.84
C SER A 69 -10.98 14.91 4.05
N MET A 70 -9.89 14.49 4.72
CA MET A 70 -8.80 13.75 4.05
C MET A 70 -9.26 12.41 3.48
N SER A 71 -10.08 11.67 4.20
CA SER A 71 -10.59 10.37 3.72
C SER A 71 -11.52 10.54 2.52
N ILE A 72 -12.39 11.54 2.54
CA ILE A 72 -13.30 11.87 1.43
C ILE A 72 -12.51 12.28 0.19
N PHE A 73 -11.56 13.22 0.33
CA PHE A 73 -10.71 13.64 -0.80
C PHE A 73 -9.85 12.51 -1.37
N THR A 74 -9.34 11.62 -0.50
CA THR A 74 -8.59 10.44 -0.94
C THR A 74 -9.48 9.49 -1.72
N ALA A 75 -10.70 9.26 -1.27
CA ALA A 75 -11.65 8.41 -1.96
C ALA A 75 -12.02 8.99 -3.33
N ASP A 76 -12.36 10.28 -3.39
CA ASP A 76 -12.69 10.99 -4.63
C ASP A 76 -11.55 10.89 -5.66
N GLU A 77 -10.30 11.13 -5.23
CA GLU A 77 -9.13 11.06 -6.10
C GLU A 77 -8.85 9.62 -6.59
N VAL A 78 -8.99 8.63 -5.70
CA VAL A 78 -8.86 7.22 -6.08
C VAL A 78 -9.92 6.83 -7.11
N PHE A 79 -11.18 7.21 -6.88
CA PHE A 79 -12.26 6.91 -7.83
C PHE A 79 -12.07 7.63 -9.16
N ARG A 80 -11.60 8.88 -9.16
CA ARG A 80 -11.29 9.63 -10.38
C ARG A 80 -10.18 8.94 -11.18
N ILE A 81 -9.07 8.55 -10.54
CA ILE A 81 -7.98 7.84 -11.19
C ILE A 81 -8.45 6.51 -11.76
N VAL A 82 -9.29 5.78 -11.02
CA VAL A 82 -9.86 4.51 -11.49
C VAL A 82 -10.78 4.71 -12.69
N ALA A 83 -11.53 5.80 -12.73
CA ALA A 83 -12.47 6.09 -13.81
C ALA A 83 -11.78 6.63 -15.07
N GLU A 84 -10.77 7.46 -14.91
CA GLU A 84 -10.10 8.15 -16.02
C GLU A 84 -8.90 7.36 -16.61
N ALA A 85 -8.27 6.54 -15.79
CA ALA A 85 -7.06 5.86 -16.19
C ALA A 85 -7.33 4.43 -16.68
N ASP A 86 -6.57 4.04 -17.69
CA ASP A 86 -6.47 2.67 -18.18
C ASP A 86 -5.59 1.83 -17.21
N VAL A 87 -5.97 1.83 -15.92
CA VAL A 87 -5.21 1.29 -14.80
C VAL A 87 -5.63 -0.14 -14.53
N ALA A 88 -4.66 -1.05 -14.40
CA ALA A 88 -4.92 -2.43 -13.99
C ALA A 88 -4.56 -2.68 -12.52
N VAL A 89 -3.51 -2.03 -12.01
CA VAL A 89 -2.96 -2.34 -10.69
C VAL A 89 -2.80 -1.08 -9.86
N ILE A 90 -3.47 -1.01 -8.72
CA ILE A 90 -3.27 0.03 -7.71
C ILE A 90 -2.60 -0.58 -6.49
N ARG A 91 -1.48 -0.01 -6.07
CA ARG A 91 -0.76 -0.45 -4.90
C ARG A 91 -1.11 0.40 -3.69
N GLY A 92 -1.19 -0.23 -2.53
CA GLY A 92 -1.38 0.44 -1.25
C GLY A 92 -2.51 -0.16 -0.41
N TRP A 93 -2.33 -0.13 0.90
CA TRP A 93 -3.30 -0.67 1.85
C TRP A 93 -4.58 0.18 1.91
N GLY A 94 -4.42 1.51 1.99
CA GLY A 94 -5.55 2.44 2.08
C GLY A 94 -6.51 2.33 0.90
N VAL A 95 -5.97 2.23 -0.31
CA VAL A 95 -6.77 2.06 -1.53
C VAL A 95 -7.52 0.73 -1.52
N THR A 96 -6.89 -0.34 -1.06
CA THR A 96 -7.55 -1.64 -0.94
C THR A 96 -8.74 -1.59 0.01
N HIS A 97 -8.60 -0.85 1.11
CA HIS A 97 -9.70 -0.65 2.06
C HIS A 97 -10.84 0.19 1.46
N LEU A 98 -10.51 1.30 0.81
CA LEU A 98 -11.49 2.18 0.14
C LEU A 98 -12.29 1.44 -0.93
N LEU A 99 -11.64 0.59 -1.71
CA LEU A 99 -12.27 -0.18 -2.78
C LEU A 99 -12.88 -1.51 -2.31
N ASN A 100 -12.89 -1.78 -1.00
CA ASN A 100 -13.45 -3.02 -0.45
C ASN A 100 -14.95 -3.23 -0.78
N PRO A 101 -15.80 -2.18 -0.81
CA PRO A 101 -17.21 -2.34 -1.18
C PRO A 101 -17.44 -2.58 -2.68
N VAL A 102 -16.42 -2.41 -3.53
CA VAL A 102 -16.56 -2.52 -4.99
C VAL A 102 -16.38 -3.97 -5.44
N PRO A 103 -17.43 -4.66 -5.89
CA PRO A 103 -17.41 -6.12 -6.06
C PRO A 103 -16.52 -6.62 -7.19
N HIS A 104 -16.28 -5.80 -8.22
CA HIS A 104 -15.47 -6.18 -9.38
C HIS A 104 -13.98 -5.85 -9.22
N VAL A 105 -13.55 -5.40 -8.05
CA VAL A 105 -12.15 -5.18 -7.75
C VAL A 105 -11.51 -6.48 -7.24
N ILE A 106 -10.46 -6.91 -7.91
CA ILE A 106 -9.67 -8.09 -7.51
C ILE A 106 -8.64 -7.62 -6.47
N ARG A 107 -8.66 -8.24 -5.29
CA ARG A 107 -7.76 -7.92 -4.19
C ARG A 107 -6.71 -9.01 -4.03
N VAL A 108 -5.44 -8.66 -4.22
CA VAL A 108 -4.31 -9.58 -4.15
C VAL A 108 -3.29 -9.07 -3.14
N ARG A 109 -3.09 -9.80 -2.04
CA ARG A 109 -2.03 -9.50 -1.07
C ARG A 109 -0.77 -10.27 -1.46
N VAL A 110 0.36 -9.57 -1.57
CA VAL A 110 1.67 -10.17 -1.81
C VAL A 110 2.39 -10.35 -0.47
N CYS A 111 2.60 -11.62 -0.11
CA CYS A 111 3.28 -12.04 1.11
C CYS A 111 4.53 -12.83 0.79
N ALA A 112 5.46 -12.92 1.74
CA ALA A 112 6.60 -13.80 1.67
C ALA A 112 7.04 -14.23 3.10
N PRO A 113 7.72 -15.38 3.25
CA PRO A 113 8.31 -15.79 4.53
C PRO A 113 9.23 -14.71 5.10
N PHE A 114 9.25 -14.57 6.43
CA PHE A 114 9.98 -13.51 7.13
C PHE A 114 11.46 -13.46 6.73
N ASP A 115 12.15 -14.59 6.75
CA ASP A 115 13.57 -14.67 6.43
C ASP A 115 13.89 -14.24 4.98
N LEU A 116 12.97 -14.55 4.07
CA LEU A 116 13.08 -14.13 2.68
C LEU A 116 12.91 -12.61 2.55
N ARG A 117 11.96 -12.05 3.29
CA ARG A 117 11.71 -10.60 3.34
C ARG A 117 12.91 -9.84 3.90
N VAL A 118 13.52 -10.37 4.97
CA VAL A 118 14.75 -9.80 5.57
C VAL A 118 15.88 -9.78 4.53
N ARG A 119 16.12 -10.89 3.85
CA ARG A 119 17.14 -11.00 2.82
C ARG A 119 16.94 -9.99 1.69
N HIS A 120 15.74 -9.92 1.13
CA HIS A 120 15.41 -8.96 0.08
C HIS A 120 15.60 -7.50 0.53
N MET A 121 15.26 -7.20 1.79
CA MET A 121 15.44 -5.84 2.31
C MET A 121 16.90 -5.49 2.57
N MET A 122 17.71 -6.45 3.06
CA MET A 122 19.16 -6.26 3.22
C MET A 122 19.83 -5.98 1.87
N GLU A 123 19.50 -6.75 0.84
CA GLU A 123 19.99 -6.54 -0.53
C GLU A 123 19.58 -5.16 -1.06
N ARG A 124 18.31 -4.80 -0.91
CA ARG A 124 17.77 -3.55 -1.42
C ARG A 124 18.34 -2.30 -0.74
N LEU A 125 18.60 -2.39 0.56
CA LEU A 125 19.19 -1.30 1.36
C LEU A 125 20.71 -1.29 1.35
N HIS A 126 21.33 -2.29 0.71
CA HIS A 126 22.78 -2.49 0.70
C HIS A 126 23.37 -2.50 2.12
N THR A 127 22.65 -3.11 3.08
CA THR A 127 23.07 -3.16 4.49
C THR A 127 23.38 -4.58 4.93
N LYS A 128 24.30 -4.70 5.91
CA LYS A 128 24.59 -5.96 6.61
C LYS A 128 23.92 -6.01 8.01
N ASP A 129 23.24 -4.93 8.41
CA ASP A 129 22.57 -4.84 9.71
C ASP A 129 21.21 -5.56 9.63
N GLN A 130 21.25 -6.85 9.90
CA GLN A 130 20.06 -7.72 9.91
C GLN A 130 19.07 -7.29 10.99
N ALA A 131 19.56 -6.96 12.19
CA ALA A 131 18.70 -6.59 13.32
C ALA A 131 17.89 -5.31 13.04
N PHE A 132 18.52 -4.33 12.38
CA PHE A 132 17.82 -3.14 11.90
C PHE A 132 16.71 -3.50 10.91
N VAL A 133 17.01 -4.35 9.93
CA VAL A 133 16.03 -4.74 8.90
C VAL A 133 14.87 -5.53 9.49
N GLU A 134 15.14 -6.47 10.40
CA GLU A 134 14.10 -7.23 11.10
C GLU A 134 13.16 -6.31 11.88
N LYS A 135 13.73 -5.34 12.62
CA LYS A 135 12.95 -4.34 13.36
C LYS A 135 12.05 -3.52 12.44
N GLU A 136 12.56 -3.04 11.32
CA GLU A 136 11.78 -2.26 10.34
C GLU A 136 10.63 -3.08 9.74
N ILE A 137 10.87 -4.35 9.42
CA ILE A 137 9.84 -5.26 8.93
C ILE A 137 8.76 -5.49 9.98
N CYS A 138 9.14 -5.77 11.23
CA CYS A 138 8.18 -5.96 12.32
C CYS A 138 7.32 -4.70 12.57
N LEU A 139 7.93 -3.52 12.60
CA LEU A 139 7.21 -2.26 12.73
C LEU A 139 6.22 -2.02 11.58
N SER A 140 6.63 -2.34 10.36
CA SER A 140 5.75 -2.26 9.18
C SER A 140 4.57 -3.21 9.31
N ASP A 141 4.79 -4.46 9.74
CA ASP A 141 3.75 -5.46 9.91
C ASP A 141 2.76 -5.07 11.01
N GLU A 142 3.24 -4.54 12.15
CA GLU A 142 2.38 -4.03 13.23
C GLU A 142 1.45 -2.90 12.78
N VAL A 143 1.97 -1.97 11.98
CA VAL A 143 1.17 -0.88 11.43
C VAL A 143 0.08 -1.42 10.50
N VAL A 144 0.44 -2.36 9.64
CA VAL A 144 -0.50 -2.99 8.71
C VAL A 144 -1.57 -3.78 9.46
N ASP A 145 -1.18 -4.61 10.43
CA ASP A 145 -2.12 -5.44 11.20
C ASP A 145 -3.08 -4.60 12.04
N ARG A 146 -2.63 -3.46 12.56
CA ARG A 146 -3.46 -2.55 13.34
C ARG A 146 -4.54 -1.85 12.52
N HIS A 147 -4.21 -1.45 11.30
CA HIS A 147 -5.13 -0.68 10.45
C HIS A 147 -5.91 -1.55 9.47
N TYR A 148 -5.38 -2.72 9.15
CA TYR A 148 -5.93 -3.64 8.16
C TYR A 148 -5.88 -5.08 8.67
N PRO A 149 -6.64 -5.42 9.74
CA PRO A 149 -6.66 -6.77 10.29
C PRO A 149 -7.05 -7.76 9.19
N ALA A 150 -6.16 -8.70 8.91
CA ALA A 150 -6.32 -9.62 7.81
C ALA A 150 -7.20 -10.81 8.18
N PRO A 151 -8.31 -11.06 7.49
CA PRO A 151 -9.06 -12.33 7.60
C PRO A 151 -8.31 -13.53 6.99
N LEU A 152 -7.12 -13.32 6.40
CA LEU A 152 -6.42 -14.31 5.57
C LEU A 152 -5.14 -14.92 6.18
N ARG A 153 -4.69 -14.47 7.37
CA ARG A 153 -3.45 -15.03 7.98
C ARG A 153 -3.57 -16.50 8.36
N HIS A 154 -4.77 -16.99 8.66
CA HIS A 154 -4.95 -18.37 9.15
C HIS A 154 -5.00 -19.47 8.08
N ARG A 155 -4.96 -19.14 6.81
CA ARG A 155 -5.10 -20.18 5.76
C ARG A 155 -3.77 -20.66 5.16
N LEU A 156 -2.68 -19.92 5.32
CA LEU A 156 -1.39 -20.26 4.72
C LEU A 156 -0.39 -20.93 5.69
N GLU A 157 -0.65 -20.91 7.00
CA GLU A 157 0.21 -21.57 8.01
C GLU A 157 -0.13 -23.06 8.22
N ARG A 158 -1.08 -23.62 7.49
CA ARG A 158 -1.53 -25.02 7.63
C ARG A 158 -1.30 -25.89 6.38
N ARG A 159 -0.24 -25.59 5.60
CA ARG A 159 0.19 -26.58 4.58
C ARG A 159 1.70 -26.68 4.57
#